data_16b043ab3b9157ee7137394034940fa4
#
_entry.id   16b043ab3b9157ee7137394034940fa4
#
_cell.length_a   1.000
_cell.length_b   1.000
_cell.length_c   1.000
_cell.angle_alpha   90.00
_cell.angle_beta   90.00
_cell.angle_gamma   90.00
#
_symmetry.space_group_name_H-M   'P 1'
#
loop_
_entity.id
_entity.type
_entity.pdbx_description
1 polymer ?
#
loop_
_entity_poly.entity_id
_entity_poly.type
_entity_poly.pdbx_seq_one_letter_code
_entity_poly.pdbx_strand_id
1 'polypeptide(L)'
;MPDHTDHRAAGAAPDPDPSASPASGPAPDTDAEEGTGADARAFRTLLRGLRVWEGELPSFAARRTPADPLPLFRQWLREAAEAGVPEPHTMSLATADAAGDPSVRIVMLHDADEHGWHFGTHRDSRKGRELAARPRAALAFYWPAVGRQVRVRGTVTAAGPEESAADLHRRSTGALAAALVGHQSEVLGSAGELARAADAAWERARREPDAPVPSWTLYVLRADEVEFFQGDPHRRQHVRLNYRCTEGGWEKELLWP
;
A
#
# COMPACT_ATOMS: atom_id res chain seq x y z
N MET A 1 58.69 21.33 39.27
CA MET A 1 60.02 21.57 38.70
C MET A 1 60.62 20.23 38.29
N PRO A 2 61.32 20.16 37.12
CA PRO A 2 61.35 20.98 35.90
C PRO A 2 60.72 20.22 34.70
N ASP A 3 60.09 20.79 33.72
CA ASP A 3 60.55 21.59 32.58
C ASP A 3 61.53 20.83 31.66
N HIS A 4 61.03 20.48 30.44
CA HIS A 4 61.81 20.36 29.22
C HIS A 4 60.88 20.54 27.99
N THR A 5 60.95 21.79 27.50
CA THR A 5 60.56 22.18 26.12
C THR A 5 61.54 21.50 25.12
N ASP A 6 60.97 20.92 24.05
CA ASP A 6 61.74 20.66 22.84
C ASP A 6 61.01 21.27 21.62
N HIS A 7 61.59 22.32 21.10
CA HIS A 7 61.24 22.97 19.83
C HIS A 7 61.80 22.14 18.67
N ARG A 8 60.89 21.68 17.79
CA ARG A 8 61.36 21.21 16.48
C ARG A 8 60.75 22.06 15.36
N ALA A 9 61.66 22.57 14.56
CA ALA A 9 61.49 23.54 13.50
C ALA A 9 60.50 23.11 12.41
N ALA A 10 59.69 24.09 11.95
CA ALA A 10 58.85 24.04 10.77
C ALA A 10 59.75 24.05 9.52
N GLY A 11 59.64 22.99 8.70
CA GLY A 11 60.16 22.98 7.33
C GLY A 11 59.17 23.70 6.40
N ALA A 12 59.67 24.71 5.72
CA ALA A 12 58.91 25.45 4.70
C ALA A 12 58.64 24.56 3.49
N ALA A 13 57.41 24.58 3.00
CA ALA A 13 56.98 23.99 1.73
C ALA A 13 57.54 24.82 0.56
N PRO A 14 57.91 24.20 -0.57
CA PRO A 14 58.34 24.93 -1.75
C PRO A 14 57.18 25.59 -2.46
N ASP A 15 57.42 26.78 -3.02
CA ASP A 15 56.44 27.56 -3.82
C ASP A 15 55.98 26.77 -5.05
N PRO A 16 54.71 26.90 -5.46
CA PRO A 16 54.18 26.23 -6.65
C PRO A 16 54.72 26.90 -7.95
N ASP A 17 55.10 26.05 -8.88
CA ASP A 17 55.55 26.42 -10.23
C ASP A 17 54.42 27.15 -11.02
N PRO A 18 54.63 28.35 -11.53
CA PRO A 18 53.61 29.14 -12.24
C PRO A 18 53.34 28.69 -13.69
N SER A 19 53.88 27.56 -14.13
CA SER A 19 53.75 27.08 -15.52
C SER A 19 52.75 25.93 -15.73
N ALA A 20 52.00 25.47 -14.70
CA ALA A 20 51.03 24.43 -14.84
C ALA A 20 49.67 25.02 -15.35
N SER A 21 49.42 24.88 -16.65
CA SER A 21 48.07 25.10 -17.25
C SER A 21 47.09 24.13 -16.64
N PRO A 22 45.85 24.59 -16.27
CA PRO A 22 44.81 23.70 -15.79
C PRO A 22 44.39 22.75 -16.92
N ALA A 23 44.44 21.45 -16.66
CA ALA A 23 43.90 20.43 -17.53
C ALA A 23 42.37 20.68 -17.65
N SER A 24 41.92 20.97 -18.87
CA SER A 24 40.51 21.06 -19.20
C SER A 24 39.87 19.70 -18.97
N GLY A 25 39.08 19.56 -17.89
CA GLY A 25 38.20 18.44 -17.71
C GLY A 25 37.17 18.39 -18.88
N PRO A 26 36.62 17.20 -19.20
CA PRO A 26 35.62 17.10 -20.25
C PRO A 26 34.42 18.01 -19.91
N ALA A 27 34.02 18.78 -20.92
CA ALA A 27 32.82 19.63 -20.83
C ALA A 27 31.61 18.77 -20.43
N PRO A 28 30.71 19.26 -19.60
CA PRO A 28 29.49 18.53 -19.28
C PRO A 28 28.69 18.25 -20.56
N ASP A 29 28.19 17.02 -20.71
CA ASP A 29 27.38 16.58 -21.83
C ASP A 29 26.06 17.39 -21.87
N THR A 30 26.06 18.49 -22.62
CA THR A 30 24.88 19.36 -22.79
C THR A 30 23.68 18.63 -23.40
N ASP A 31 23.92 17.59 -24.17
CA ASP A 31 22.87 16.77 -24.81
C ASP A 31 22.06 15.92 -23.80
N ALA A 32 22.66 15.52 -22.68
CA ALA A 32 21.99 14.76 -21.61
C ALA A 32 21.06 15.65 -20.76
N GLU A 33 21.41 16.93 -20.54
CA GLU A 33 20.56 17.87 -19.80
C GLU A 33 19.35 18.37 -20.61
N GLU A 34 19.51 18.56 -21.91
CA GLU A 34 18.41 18.93 -22.81
C GLU A 34 17.39 17.78 -22.97
N GLY A 35 17.85 16.52 -23.04
CA GLY A 35 17.01 15.33 -23.09
C GLY A 35 16.13 15.17 -21.85
N THR A 36 16.67 15.36 -20.65
CA THR A 36 15.92 15.29 -19.38
C THR A 36 14.87 16.39 -19.25
N GLY A 37 15.15 17.59 -19.75
CA GLY A 37 14.20 18.71 -19.74
C GLY A 37 13.02 18.53 -20.69
N ALA A 38 13.26 17.93 -21.87
CA ALA A 38 12.22 17.63 -22.86
C ALA A 38 11.29 16.51 -22.36
N ASP A 39 11.85 15.42 -21.83
CA ASP A 39 11.10 14.31 -21.24
C ASP A 39 10.22 14.75 -20.06
N ALA A 40 10.76 15.56 -19.16
CA ALA A 40 9.99 16.13 -18.05
C ALA A 40 8.85 17.05 -18.50
N ARG A 41 9.01 17.78 -19.64
CA ARG A 41 7.91 18.56 -20.22
C ARG A 41 6.85 17.66 -20.84
N ALA A 42 7.25 16.65 -21.60
CA ALA A 42 6.35 15.68 -22.19
C ALA A 42 5.52 14.95 -21.11
N PHE A 43 6.15 14.52 -20.03
CA PHE A 43 5.48 13.88 -18.90
C PHE A 43 4.46 14.81 -18.21
N ARG A 44 4.81 16.08 -17.98
CA ARG A 44 3.84 17.04 -17.44
C ARG A 44 2.67 17.30 -18.38
N THR A 45 2.92 17.31 -19.68
CA THR A 45 1.86 17.46 -20.71
C THR A 45 0.94 16.25 -20.68
N LEU A 46 1.49 15.05 -20.61
CA LEU A 46 0.72 13.80 -20.46
C LEU A 46 -0.20 13.90 -19.23
N LEU A 47 0.35 14.22 -18.04
CA LEU A 47 -0.43 14.30 -16.80
C LEU A 47 -1.59 15.31 -16.87
N ARG A 48 -1.39 16.44 -17.54
CA ARG A 48 -2.45 17.45 -17.74
C ARG A 48 -3.53 17.01 -18.73
N GLY A 49 -3.18 16.08 -19.64
CA GLY A 49 -4.11 15.52 -20.62
C GLY A 49 -4.93 14.35 -20.09
N LEU A 50 -4.56 13.78 -18.93
CA LEU A 50 -5.32 12.68 -18.35
C LEU A 50 -6.67 13.16 -17.83
N ARG A 51 -7.71 12.46 -18.25
CA ARG A 51 -9.08 12.76 -17.83
C ARG A 51 -9.43 12.06 -16.53
N VAL A 52 -10.28 12.70 -15.74
CA VAL A 52 -10.78 12.18 -14.48
C VAL A 52 -12.29 12.11 -14.58
N TRP A 53 -12.85 10.92 -14.36
CA TRP A 53 -14.29 10.66 -14.35
C TRP A 53 -15.00 11.13 -15.62
N GLU A 54 -15.00 10.29 -16.64
CA GLU A 54 -15.78 10.51 -17.86
C GLU A 54 -17.20 9.96 -17.69
N GLY A 55 -18.22 10.78 -17.98
CA GLY A 55 -19.62 10.41 -17.92
C GLY A 55 -20.34 10.79 -16.63
N GLU A 56 -21.57 10.28 -16.49
CA GLU A 56 -22.40 10.52 -15.31
C GLU A 56 -21.99 9.58 -14.16
N LEU A 57 -21.81 10.15 -12.99
CA LEU A 57 -21.52 9.41 -11.77
C LEU A 57 -22.79 9.21 -10.93
N PRO A 58 -22.87 8.14 -10.13
CA PRO A 58 -23.97 7.93 -9.21
C PRO A 58 -24.14 9.11 -8.23
N SER A 59 -25.37 9.46 -7.92
CA SER A 59 -25.66 10.43 -6.86
C SER A 59 -25.47 9.81 -5.48
N PHE A 60 -25.06 10.62 -4.49
CA PHE A 60 -24.86 10.17 -3.13
C PHE A 60 -25.61 11.05 -2.12
N ALA A 61 -26.67 10.50 -1.54
CA ALA A 61 -27.46 11.17 -0.52
C ALA A 61 -26.98 10.83 0.89
N ALA A 62 -25.88 11.46 1.35
CA ALA A 62 -25.22 11.16 2.63
C ALA A 62 -26.15 11.17 3.86
N ARG A 63 -27.23 11.98 3.84
CA ARG A 63 -28.20 12.06 4.95
C ARG A 63 -29.10 10.80 5.06
N ARG A 64 -29.20 10.00 4.00
CA ARG A 64 -30.08 8.81 3.94
C ARG A 64 -29.33 7.50 4.12
N THR A 65 -28.07 7.56 4.56
CA THR A 65 -27.23 6.38 4.77
C THR A 65 -27.56 5.67 6.08
N PRO A 66 -27.27 4.37 6.20
CA PRO A 66 -27.42 3.61 7.44
C PRO A 66 -26.67 4.25 8.61
N ALA A 67 -27.05 3.91 9.84
CA ALA A 67 -26.34 4.35 11.06
C ALA A 67 -24.96 3.69 11.15
N ASP A 68 -24.83 2.45 10.68
CA ASP A 68 -23.59 1.68 10.62
C ASP A 68 -22.97 1.78 9.20
N PRO A 69 -21.62 1.93 9.08
CA PRO A 69 -20.96 2.04 7.77
C PRO A 69 -20.92 0.72 6.97
N LEU A 70 -21.00 -0.44 7.61
CA LEU A 70 -20.83 -1.74 6.95
C LEU A 70 -21.90 -2.02 5.87
N PRO A 71 -23.22 -1.79 6.10
CA PRO A 71 -24.21 -1.96 5.06
C PRO A 71 -23.96 -1.06 3.85
N LEU A 72 -23.53 0.19 4.05
CA LEU A 72 -23.21 1.12 2.98
C LEU A 72 -21.95 0.65 2.20
N PHE A 73 -20.92 0.16 2.90
CA PHE A 73 -19.74 -0.41 2.27
C PHE A 73 -20.09 -1.59 1.36
N ARG A 74 -20.87 -2.54 1.87
CA ARG A 74 -21.34 -3.73 1.11
C ARG A 74 -22.18 -3.34 -0.11
N GLN A 75 -23.01 -2.32 0.03
CA GLN A 75 -23.80 -1.77 -1.08
C GLN A 75 -22.89 -1.19 -2.15
N TRP A 76 -21.94 -0.32 -1.77
CA TRP A 76 -21.04 0.34 -2.71
C TRP A 76 -20.10 -0.63 -3.43
N LEU A 77 -19.61 -1.66 -2.73
CA LEU A 77 -18.80 -2.72 -3.34
C LEU A 77 -19.60 -3.49 -4.40
N ARG A 78 -20.88 -3.82 -4.11
CA ARG A 78 -21.77 -4.50 -5.07
C ARG A 78 -22.01 -3.60 -6.29
N GLU A 79 -22.36 -2.34 -6.07
CA GLU A 79 -22.61 -1.38 -7.16
C GLU A 79 -21.33 -1.18 -8.02
N ALA A 80 -20.15 -1.20 -7.42
CA ALA A 80 -18.89 -1.15 -8.16
C ALA A 80 -18.68 -2.39 -9.03
N ALA A 81 -18.99 -3.59 -8.51
CA ALA A 81 -18.92 -4.84 -9.27
C ALA A 81 -19.93 -4.85 -10.43
N GLU A 82 -21.18 -4.42 -10.19
CA GLU A 82 -22.24 -4.30 -11.20
C GLU A 82 -21.90 -3.27 -12.29
N ALA A 83 -21.17 -2.21 -11.92
CA ALA A 83 -20.64 -1.22 -12.87
C ALA A 83 -19.40 -1.71 -13.66
N GLY A 84 -18.98 -2.96 -13.46
CA GLY A 84 -17.84 -3.55 -14.18
C GLY A 84 -16.47 -3.06 -13.72
N VAL A 85 -16.35 -2.53 -12.51
CA VAL A 85 -15.03 -2.22 -11.94
C VAL A 85 -14.21 -3.49 -11.83
N PRO A 86 -13.02 -3.58 -12.45
CA PRO A 86 -12.16 -4.74 -12.30
C PRO A 86 -11.72 -4.93 -10.85
N GLU A 87 -11.80 -6.17 -10.35
CA GLU A 87 -11.34 -6.54 -9.00
C GLU A 87 -11.75 -5.56 -7.89
N PRO A 88 -13.06 -5.21 -7.74
CA PRO A 88 -13.51 -4.15 -6.83
C PRO A 88 -13.22 -4.44 -5.36
N HIS A 89 -12.86 -5.68 -5.03
CA HIS A 89 -12.45 -6.16 -3.71
C HIS A 89 -10.95 -5.98 -3.44
N THR A 90 -10.15 -5.50 -4.40
CA THR A 90 -8.76 -5.15 -4.13
C THR A 90 -8.67 -3.80 -3.42
N MET A 91 -7.73 -3.69 -2.49
CA MET A 91 -7.56 -2.50 -1.67
C MET A 91 -6.10 -2.19 -1.39
N SER A 92 -5.78 -0.92 -1.27
CA SER A 92 -4.50 -0.50 -0.70
C SER A 92 -4.53 -0.75 0.81
N LEU A 93 -3.53 -1.46 1.32
CA LEU A 93 -3.29 -1.65 2.75
C LEU A 93 -2.05 -0.83 3.15
N ALA A 94 -2.25 0.18 3.97
CA ALA A 94 -1.18 0.96 4.58
C ALA A 94 -0.91 0.46 6.00
N THR A 95 0.36 0.22 6.31
CA THR A 95 0.88 -0.17 7.62
C THR A 95 2.12 0.68 7.93
N ALA A 96 2.58 0.68 9.17
CA ALA A 96 3.80 1.37 9.56
C ALA A 96 4.67 0.46 10.41
N ASP A 97 5.98 0.62 10.29
CA ASP A 97 6.94 -0.10 11.13
C ASP A 97 7.01 0.47 12.56
N ALA A 98 7.91 -0.08 13.39
CA ALA A 98 8.08 0.36 14.78
C ALA A 98 8.53 1.83 14.90
N ALA A 99 9.24 2.38 13.91
CA ALA A 99 9.64 3.78 13.87
C ALA A 99 8.48 4.70 13.42
N GLY A 100 7.48 4.15 12.75
CA GLY A 100 6.34 4.88 12.20
C GLY A 100 6.45 5.11 10.69
N ASP A 101 7.48 4.56 10.04
CA ASP A 101 7.66 4.69 8.61
C ASP A 101 6.56 3.92 7.86
N PRO A 102 5.77 4.59 7.02
CA PRO A 102 4.65 3.96 6.35
C PRO A 102 5.09 3.10 5.17
N SER A 103 4.32 2.07 4.91
CA SER A 103 4.41 1.28 3.69
C SER A 103 3.02 0.92 3.16
N VAL A 104 2.88 0.77 1.84
CA VAL A 104 1.60 0.48 1.19
C VAL A 104 1.76 -0.64 0.14
N ARG A 105 0.73 -1.47 -0.01
CA ARG A 105 0.61 -2.51 -1.04
C ARG A 105 -0.85 -2.79 -1.31
N ILE A 106 -1.11 -3.47 -2.43
CA ILE A 106 -2.46 -3.97 -2.72
C ILE A 106 -2.62 -5.35 -2.08
N VAL A 107 -3.79 -5.57 -1.47
CA VAL A 107 -4.26 -6.86 -0.96
C VAL A 107 -5.73 -7.05 -1.34
N MET A 108 -6.25 -8.26 -1.18
CA MET A 108 -7.67 -8.56 -1.42
C MET A 108 -8.45 -8.53 -0.11
N LEU A 109 -9.64 -7.97 -0.17
CA LEU A 109 -10.65 -8.13 0.87
C LEU A 109 -11.17 -9.57 0.81
N HIS A 110 -11.20 -10.25 1.95
CA HIS A 110 -11.70 -11.61 2.08
C HIS A 110 -13.16 -11.62 2.55
N ASP A 111 -13.47 -10.76 3.50
CA ASP A 111 -14.83 -10.53 4.02
C ASP A 111 -14.92 -9.14 4.64
N ALA A 112 -16.15 -8.70 4.89
CA ALA A 112 -16.45 -7.53 5.71
C ALA A 112 -17.75 -7.80 6.48
N ASP A 113 -17.64 -8.00 7.79
CA ASP A 113 -18.72 -8.36 8.69
C ASP A 113 -18.75 -7.47 9.95
N GLU A 114 -19.52 -7.87 10.96
CA GLU A 114 -19.62 -7.17 12.24
C GLU A 114 -18.31 -7.12 13.04
N HIS A 115 -17.35 -8.01 12.72
CA HIS A 115 -16.02 -8.03 13.34
C HIS A 115 -15.06 -7.07 12.65
N GLY A 116 -15.26 -6.78 11.34
CA GLY A 116 -14.45 -5.84 10.58
C GLY A 116 -14.20 -6.23 9.13
N TRP A 117 -13.10 -5.73 8.60
CA TRP A 117 -12.62 -6.00 7.24
C TRP A 117 -11.49 -7.03 7.29
N HIS A 118 -11.70 -8.17 6.62
CA HIS A 118 -10.82 -9.33 6.68
C HIS A 118 -9.89 -9.40 5.48
N PHE A 119 -8.63 -9.72 5.70
CA PHE A 119 -7.63 -9.97 4.65
C PHE A 119 -6.59 -10.99 5.11
N GLY A 120 -6.07 -11.78 4.19
CA GLY A 120 -5.08 -12.79 4.47
C GLY A 120 -3.69 -12.43 3.94
N THR A 121 -2.65 -12.77 4.70
CA THR A 121 -1.25 -12.65 4.27
C THR A 121 -0.32 -13.45 5.17
N HIS A 122 0.97 -13.59 4.78
CA HIS A 122 1.97 -14.19 5.64
C HIS A 122 2.36 -13.25 6.79
N ARG A 123 2.30 -13.74 8.04
CA ARG A 123 2.73 -12.97 9.22
C ARG A 123 4.22 -12.59 9.19
N ASP A 124 5.03 -13.39 8.49
CA ASP A 124 6.48 -13.17 8.37
C ASP A 124 6.83 -12.17 7.25
N SER A 125 5.84 -11.73 6.45
CA SER A 125 6.04 -10.68 5.45
C SER A 125 6.31 -9.31 6.11
N ARG A 126 6.81 -8.33 5.32
CA ARG A 126 7.03 -6.97 5.84
C ARG A 126 5.79 -6.42 6.54
N LYS A 127 4.62 -6.48 5.90
CA LYS A 127 3.36 -5.99 6.49
C LYS A 127 2.93 -6.78 7.72
N GLY A 128 3.17 -8.09 7.75
CA GLY A 128 2.89 -8.93 8.93
C GLY A 128 3.73 -8.52 10.13
N ARG A 129 5.03 -8.29 9.93
CA ARG A 129 5.91 -7.77 10.99
C ARG A 129 5.53 -6.36 11.44
N GLU A 130 5.15 -5.48 10.51
CA GLU A 130 4.66 -4.13 10.81
C GLU A 130 3.38 -4.19 11.66
N LEU A 131 2.42 -5.05 11.32
CA LEU A 131 1.19 -5.25 12.09
C LEU A 131 1.46 -5.86 13.48
N ALA A 132 2.46 -6.74 13.61
CA ALA A 132 2.86 -7.28 14.91
C ALA A 132 3.45 -6.18 15.82
N ALA A 133 4.24 -5.26 15.24
CA ALA A 133 4.85 -4.14 15.97
C ALA A 133 3.84 -3.01 16.26
N ARG A 134 2.98 -2.71 15.31
CA ARG A 134 1.94 -1.66 15.37
C ARG A 134 0.64 -2.20 14.78
N PRO A 135 -0.29 -2.71 15.59
CA PRO A 135 -1.52 -3.33 15.13
C PRO A 135 -2.57 -2.30 14.67
N ARG A 136 -2.16 -1.39 13.79
CA ARG A 136 -3.00 -0.36 13.19
C ARG A 136 -2.77 -0.30 11.69
N ALA A 137 -3.85 -0.14 10.93
CA ALA A 137 -3.77 -0.02 9.49
C ALA A 137 -4.84 0.91 8.93
N ALA A 138 -4.65 1.30 7.66
CA ALA A 138 -5.69 1.90 6.85
C ALA A 138 -5.86 1.09 5.55
N LEU A 139 -7.11 0.92 5.15
CA LEU A 139 -7.52 0.35 3.87
C LEU A 139 -8.08 1.47 2.99
N ALA A 140 -7.81 1.40 1.69
CA ALA A 140 -8.43 2.30 0.72
C ALA A 140 -8.89 1.52 -0.51
N PHE A 141 -10.17 1.64 -0.81
CA PHE A 141 -10.80 1.17 -2.03
C PHE A 141 -11.00 2.36 -2.96
N TYR A 142 -10.68 2.21 -4.24
CA TYR A 142 -10.92 3.24 -5.24
C TYR A 142 -11.58 2.63 -6.48
N TRP A 143 -12.76 3.11 -6.80
CA TRP A 143 -13.59 2.65 -7.91
C TRP A 143 -13.80 3.79 -8.91
N PRO A 144 -12.84 4.01 -9.83
CA PRO A 144 -12.83 5.18 -10.71
C PRO A 144 -14.05 5.23 -11.63
N ALA A 145 -14.56 4.08 -12.11
CA ALA A 145 -15.72 4.03 -13.00
C ALA A 145 -17.00 4.61 -12.37
N VAL A 146 -17.11 4.58 -11.04
CA VAL A 146 -18.24 5.17 -10.29
C VAL A 146 -17.83 6.38 -9.46
N GLY A 147 -16.59 6.86 -9.60
CA GLY A 147 -16.07 8.04 -8.91
C GLY A 147 -16.10 7.93 -7.38
N ARG A 148 -15.89 6.72 -6.84
CA ARG A 148 -16.00 6.44 -5.41
C ARG A 148 -14.68 6.02 -4.78
N GLN A 149 -14.51 6.42 -3.53
CA GLN A 149 -13.46 5.92 -2.66
C GLN A 149 -14.05 5.58 -1.30
N VAL A 150 -13.59 4.48 -0.70
CA VAL A 150 -13.86 4.17 0.71
C VAL A 150 -12.54 4.01 1.43
N ARG A 151 -12.39 4.68 2.57
CA ARG A 151 -11.24 4.52 3.46
C ARG A 151 -11.72 3.95 4.78
N VAL A 152 -10.99 2.97 5.29
CA VAL A 152 -11.26 2.33 6.58
C VAL A 152 -9.98 2.35 7.38
N ARG A 153 -10.01 2.82 8.61
CA ARG A 153 -8.85 2.70 9.49
C ARG A 153 -9.26 2.18 10.85
N GLY A 154 -8.34 1.47 11.49
CA GLY A 154 -8.65 0.87 12.77
C GLY A 154 -7.52 0.02 13.33
N THR A 155 -7.88 -0.75 14.34
CA THR A 155 -7.01 -1.74 14.98
C THR A 155 -7.10 -3.06 14.22
N VAL A 156 -5.97 -3.71 14.02
CA VAL A 156 -5.88 -5.00 13.34
C VAL A 156 -5.56 -6.09 14.36
N THR A 157 -6.32 -7.18 14.29
CA THR A 157 -6.06 -8.40 15.07
C THR A 157 -5.77 -9.56 14.13
N ALA A 158 -4.87 -10.43 14.54
CA ALA A 158 -4.63 -11.71 13.86
C ALA A 158 -5.63 -12.74 14.38
N ALA A 159 -6.27 -13.46 13.47
CA ALA A 159 -7.11 -14.62 13.81
C ALA A 159 -6.26 -15.81 14.27
N GLY A 160 -6.91 -16.77 14.89
CA GLY A 160 -6.27 -18.01 15.31
C GLY A 160 -5.76 -18.85 14.15
N PRO A 161 -4.87 -19.85 14.42
CA PRO A 161 -4.33 -20.72 13.37
C PRO A 161 -5.40 -21.50 12.61
N GLU A 162 -6.40 -22.01 13.31
CA GLU A 162 -7.50 -22.79 12.69
C GLU A 162 -8.35 -21.94 11.76
N GLU A 163 -8.71 -20.74 12.17
CA GLU A 163 -9.48 -19.80 11.37
C GLU A 163 -8.68 -19.31 10.15
N SER A 164 -7.39 -19.04 10.34
CA SER A 164 -6.47 -18.67 9.27
C SER A 164 -6.31 -19.79 8.23
N ALA A 165 -6.19 -21.04 8.67
CA ALA A 165 -6.14 -22.20 7.79
C ALA A 165 -7.47 -22.38 7.04
N ALA A 166 -8.60 -22.27 7.74
CA ALA A 166 -9.92 -22.35 7.12
C ALA A 166 -10.17 -21.27 6.07
N ASP A 167 -9.68 -20.03 6.30
CA ASP A 167 -9.72 -18.95 5.31
C ASP A 167 -8.93 -19.34 4.04
N LEU A 168 -7.70 -19.83 4.19
CA LEU A 168 -6.85 -20.21 3.06
C LEU A 168 -7.47 -21.36 2.25
N HIS A 169 -7.95 -22.41 2.91
CA HIS A 169 -8.47 -23.60 2.26
C HIS A 169 -9.82 -23.39 1.55
N ARG A 170 -10.54 -22.33 1.86
CA ARG A 170 -11.74 -21.92 1.08
C ARG A 170 -11.38 -21.22 -0.23
N ARG A 171 -10.10 -20.93 -0.48
CA ARG A 171 -9.64 -20.22 -1.66
C ARG A 171 -9.29 -21.16 -2.81
N SER A 172 -8.98 -20.56 -3.95
CA SER A 172 -8.55 -21.32 -5.11
C SER A 172 -7.23 -22.06 -4.88
N THR A 173 -7.01 -23.15 -5.63
CA THR A 173 -5.72 -23.85 -5.67
C THR A 173 -4.55 -22.90 -5.95
N GLY A 174 -4.77 -21.87 -6.80
CA GLY A 174 -3.75 -20.86 -7.09
C GLY A 174 -3.40 -20.00 -5.88
N ALA A 175 -4.39 -19.65 -5.04
CA ALA A 175 -4.13 -18.92 -3.79
C ALA A 175 -3.34 -19.78 -2.79
N LEU A 176 -3.69 -21.07 -2.65
CA LEU A 176 -2.93 -22.01 -1.84
C LEU A 176 -1.50 -22.18 -2.36
N ALA A 177 -1.32 -22.35 -3.68
CA ALA A 177 0.01 -22.45 -4.29
C ALA A 177 0.85 -21.19 -4.00
N ALA A 178 0.28 -19.99 -4.19
CA ALA A 178 0.98 -18.74 -3.87
C ALA A 178 1.37 -18.65 -2.39
N ALA A 179 0.50 -19.11 -1.48
CA ALA A 179 0.81 -19.14 -0.05
C ALA A 179 1.90 -20.19 0.28
N LEU A 180 1.93 -21.32 -0.41
CA LEU A 180 2.95 -22.38 -0.22
C LEU A 180 4.35 -21.98 -0.70
N VAL A 181 4.48 -21.03 -1.63
CA VAL A 181 5.79 -20.48 -2.02
C VAL A 181 6.48 -19.87 -0.79
N GLY A 182 5.75 -19.19 0.07
CA GLY A 182 6.32 -18.55 1.27
C GLY A 182 7.28 -17.40 0.94
N HIS A 183 8.24 -17.14 1.84
CA HIS A 183 9.36 -16.17 1.68
C HIS A 183 8.94 -14.74 1.29
N GLN A 184 7.68 -14.37 1.54
CA GLN A 184 7.16 -13.06 1.13
C GLN A 184 7.94 -11.91 1.77
N SER A 185 8.47 -11.00 0.94
CA SER A 185 9.31 -9.85 1.30
C SER A 185 10.78 -10.18 1.61
N GLU A 186 11.23 -11.39 1.38
CA GLU A 186 12.65 -11.75 1.39
C GLU A 186 13.32 -11.41 0.06
N VAL A 187 14.66 -11.32 0.07
CA VAL A 187 15.44 -11.09 -1.16
C VAL A 187 15.47 -12.37 -1.99
N LEU A 188 15.02 -12.28 -3.23
CA LEU A 188 15.04 -13.38 -4.19
C LEU A 188 16.36 -13.43 -4.93
N GLY A 189 17.03 -14.59 -4.93
CA GLY A 189 18.32 -14.76 -5.57
C GLY A 189 18.25 -14.75 -7.11
N SER A 190 17.19 -15.30 -7.71
CA SER A 190 16.97 -15.29 -9.15
C SER A 190 15.52 -15.58 -9.55
N ALA A 191 15.12 -15.13 -10.75
CA ALA A 191 13.81 -15.48 -11.32
C ALA A 191 13.64 -17.01 -11.50
N GLY A 192 14.73 -17.74 -11.79
CA GLY A 192 14.71 -19.20 -11.91
C GLY A 192 14.45 -19.92 -10.58
N GLU A 193 14.86 -19.33 -9.46
CA GLU A 193 14.52 -19.85 -8.13
C GLU A 193 13.02 -19.70 -7.86
N LEU A 194 12.44 -18.54 -8.15
CA LEU A 194 11.01 -18.32 -8.01
C LEU A 194 10.19 -19.29 -8.88
N ALA A 195 10.60 -19.47 -10.14
CA ALA A 195 9.90 -20.39 -11.05
C ALA A 195 9.85 -21.82 -10.48
N ARG A 196 10.97 -22.35 -10.02
CA ARG A 196 11.03 -23.70 -9.40
C ARG A 196 10.18 -23.79 -8.12
N ALA A 197 10.23 -22.79 -7.28
CA ALA A 197 9.43 -22.74 -6.05
C ALA A 197 7.92 -22.70 -6.37
N ALA A 198 7.53 -21.89 -7.35
CA ALA A 198 6.14 -21.76 -7.80
C ALA A 198 5.62 -23.09 -8.40
N ASP A 199 6.40 -23.76 -9.26
CA ASP A 199 6.03 -25.05 -9.84
C ASP A 199 5.85 -26.12 -8.76
N ALA A 200 6.79 -26.21 -7.81
CA ALA A 200 6.70 -27.15 -6.70
C ALA A 200 5.49 -26.86 -5.79
N ALA A 201 5.23 -25.60 -5.50
CA ALA A 201 4.07 -25.17 -4.71
C ALA A 201 2.74 -25.48 -5.41
N TRP A 202 2.68 -25.26 -6.73
CA TRP A 202 1.51 -25.57 -7.55
C TRP A 202 1.20 -27.08 -7.54
N GLU A 203 2.19 -27.92 -7.77
CA GLU A 203 2.03 -29.39 -7.72
C GLU A 203 1.64 -29.87 -6.32
N ARG A 204 2.17 -29.24 -5.28
CA ARG A 204 1.77 -29.55 -3.91
C ARG A 204 0.33 -29.15 -3.63
N ALA A 205 -0.09 -27.93 -4.00
CA ALA A 205 -1.46 -27.45 -3.80
C ALA A 205 -2.52 -28.33 -4.50
N ARG A 206 -2.17 -28.91 -5.66
CA ARG A 206 -3.05 -29.84 -6.39
C ARG A 206 -3.20 -31.19 -5.71
N ARG A 207 -2.13 -31.71 -5.11
CA ARG A 207 -2.12 -33.00 -4.44
C ARG A 207 -2.65 -32.93 -3.01
N GLU A 208 -2.43 -31.83 -2.34
CA GLU A 208 -2.73 -31.59 -0.94
C GLU A 208 -3.57 -30.29 -0.81
N PRO A 209 -4.89 -30.34 -1.10
CA PRO A 209 -5.74 -29.14 -1.04
C PRO A 209 -5.78 -28.46 0.35
N ASP A 210 -5.50 -29.25 1.40
CA ASP A 210 -5.45 -28.81 2.79
C ASP A 210 -4.01 -28.66 3.30
N ALA A 211 -3.03 -28.47 2.39
CA ALA A 211 -1.63 -28.33 2.77
C ALA A 211 -1.46 -27.20 3.79
N PRO A 212 -0.79 -27.45 4.94
CA PRO A 212 -0.63 -26.44 5.97
C PRO A 212 0.35 -25.34 5.53
N VAL A 213 -0.02 -24.10 5.81
CA VAL A 213 0.82 -22.91 5.64
C VAL A 213 0.85 -22.15 6.98
N PRO A 214 1.73 -22.53 7.93
CA PRO A 214 1.71 -21.99 9.29
C PRO A 214 1.93 -20.47 9.40
N SER A 215 2.57 -19.86 8.40
CA SER A 215 2.77 -18.40 8.34
C SER A 215 1.57 -17.64 7.78
N TRP A 216 0.62 -18.31 7.10
CA TRP A 216 -0.59 -17.67 6.63
C TRP A 216 -1.44 -17.24 7.81
N THR A 217 -1.90 -16.00 7.78
CA THR A 217 -2.67 -15.41 8.87
C THR A 217 -3.80 -14.58 8.29
N LEU A 218 -5.01 -14.85 8.74
CA LEU A 218 -6.16 -13.99 8.53
C LEU A 218 -6.08 -12.84 9.52
N TYR A 219 -6.19 -11.62 9.02
CA TYR A 219 -6.24 -10.40 9.81
C TYR A 219 -7.61 -9.77 9.71
N VAL A 220 -8.08 -9.22 10.81
CA VAL A 220 -9.34 -8.48 10.90
C VAL A 220 -9.05 -7.06 11.32
N LEU A 221 -9.40 -6.08 10.48
CA LEU A 221 -9.35 -4.68 10.82
C LEU A 221 -10.70 -4.25 11.41
N ARG A 222 -10.75 -4.05 12.72
CA ARG A 222 -11.88 -3.41 13.40
C ARG A 222 -11.78 -1.91 13.23
N ALA A 223 -12.72 -1.35 12.49
CA ALA A 223 -12.69 0.07 12.16
C ALA A 223 -13.03 0.96 13.37
N ASP A 224 -12.29 2.04 13.51
CA ASP A 224 -12.65 3.20 14.33
C ASP A 224 -13.08 4.40 13.49
N GLU A 225 -12.80 4.37 12.17
CA GLU A 225 -13.23 5.38 11.21
C GLU A 225 -13.46 4.76 9.83
N VAL A 226 -14.57 5.15 9.18
CA VAL A 226 -14.87 4.77 7.79
C VAL A 226 -15.33 6.01 7.03
N GLU A 227 -14.63 6.37 5.97
CA GLU A 227 -14.98 7.52 5.12
C GLU A 227 -15.43 7.05 3.74
N PHE A 228 -16.53 7.61 3.27
CA PHE A 228 -17.08 7.45 1.93
C PHE A 228 -16.92 8.74 1.15
N PHE A 229 -16.27 8.66 0.01
CA PHE A 229 -16.11 9.77 -0.92
C PHE A 229 -16.85 9.49 -2.22
N GLN A 230 -17.70 10.43 -2.66
CA GLN A 230 -18.31 10.42 -3.99
C GLN A 230 -17.84 11.64 -4.78
N GLY A 231 -17.23 11.39 -5.93
CA GLY A 231 -16.85 12.44 -6.88
C GLY A 231 -18.05 13.11 -7.53
N ASP A 232 -17.91 14.40 -7.85
CA ASP A 232 -18.80 15.17 -8.72
C ASP A 232 -17.96 15.78 -9.85
N PRO A 233 -18.12 15.31 -11.11
CA PRO A 233 -17.32 15.81 -12.23
C PRO A 233 -17.75 17.20 -12.70
N HIS A 234 -19.01 17.61 -12.46
CA HIS A 234 -19.58 18.82 -13.02
C HIS A 234 -19.32 20.05 -12.15
N ARG A 235 -19.72 19.99 -10.88
CA ARG A 235 -19.65 21.16 -9.97
C ARG A 235 -18.54 21.06 -8.95
N ARG A 236 -17.78 19.97 -8.94
CA ARG A 236 -16.76 19.67 -7.94
C ARG A 236 -17.28 19.68 -6.50
N GLN A 237 -18.59 19.48 -6.33
CA GLN A 237 -19.24 19.35 -5.02
C GLN A 237 -19.11 17.91 -4.52
N HIS A 238 -17.86 17.48 -4.33
CA HIS A 238 -17.58 16.16 -3.82
C HIS A 238 -18.21 15.97 -2.44
N VAL A 239 -18.77 14.78 -2.20
CA VAL A 239 -19.36 14.46 -0.91
C VAL A 239 -18.40 13.57 -0.13
N ARG A 240 -18.05 13.96 1.08
CA ARG A 240 -17.27 13.16 2.03
C ARG A 240 -18.13 12.91 3.27
N LEU A 241 -18.55 11.65 3.46
CA LEU A 241 -19.27 11.20 4.65
C LEU A 241 -18.30 10.38 5.51
N ASN A 242 -18.04 10.84 6.71
CA ASN A 242 -17.22 10.17 7.68
C ASN A 242 -18.08 9.52 8.77
N TYR A 243 -17.77 8.28 9.11
CA TYR A 243 -18.28 7.57 10.27
C TYR A 243 -17.14 7.44 11.27
N ARG A 244 -17.38 7.85 12.51
CA ARG A 244 -16.44 7.70 13.61
C ARG A 244 -17.07 6.83 14.70
N CYS A 245 -16.37 5.79 15.10
CA CYS A 245 -16.80 4.92 16.19
C CYS A 245 -16.63 5.63 17.54
N THR A 246 -17.69 5.64 18.34
CA THR A 246 -17.73 6.20 19.70
C THR A 246 -18.27 5.14 20.66
N GLU A 247 -18.28 5.44 21.97
CA GLU A 247 -18.88 4.54 22.97
C GLU A 247 -20.38 4.29 22.71
N GLY A 248 -21.08 5.25 22.09
CA GLY A 248 -22.50 5.17 21.74
C GLY A 248 -22.80 4.54 20.38
N GLY A 249 -21.79 4.07 19.65
CA GLY A 249 -21.89 3.53 18.29
C GLY A 249 -21.28 4.45 17.24
N TRP A 250 -21.83 4.50 16.04
CA TRP A 250 -21.29 5.28 14.94
C TRP A 250 -21.92 6.69 14.86
N GLU A 251 -21.07 7.70 14.88
CA GLU A 251 -21.42 9.10 14.58
C GLU A 251 -21.08 9.43 13.13
N LYS A 252 -21.95 10.19 12.47
CA LYS A 252 -21.80 10.62 11.07
C LYS A 252 -21.54 12.12 10.99
N GLU A 253 -20.55 12.50 10.18
CA GLU A 253 -20.24 13.90 9.89
C GLU A 253 -19.87 14.09 8.41
N LEU A 254 -20.14 15.27 7.88
CA LEU A 254 -19.66 15.65 6.55
C LEU A 254 -18.33 16.38 6.69
N LEU A 255 -17.40 16.01 5.82
CA LEU A 255 -16.09 16.68 5.75
C LEU A 255 -16.01 17.56 4.51
N TRP A 256 -15.26 18.64 4.61
CA TRP A 256 -14.87 19.42 3.45
C TRP A 256 -14.03 18.55 2.50
N PRO A 257 -14.25 18.63 1.17
CA PRO A 257 -13.51 17.86 0.16
C PRO A 257 -12.05 18.33 0.01
#